data_657aec42f74b4800d9e1e5639cbf207b
#
_entry.id   657aec42f74b4800d9e1e5639cbf207b
#
_cell.length_a   1.000
_cell.length_b   1.000
_cell.length_c   1.000
_cell.angle_alpha   90.00
_cell.angle_beta   90.00
_cell.angle_gamma   90.00
#
_symmetry.space_group_name_H-M   'P 1'
#
loop_
_entity.id
_entity.type
_entity.pdbx_description
1 polymer ?
#
loop_
_entity_poly.entity_id
_entity_poly.type
_entity_poly.pdbx_seq_one_letter_code
_entity_poly.pdbx_strand_id
1 'polypeptide(L)'
;NYMVAGGPFHHYLERIRADYPLSIHGVGLSIGGEDPLDEAHLDRLAALLARYQPESFSEHLAWSSHGGAFFNDLLPAPFHAGTLARVCAHIERVQERLGRRMLLENPATYVEFEDSTMTEADFIAEVVARTGCGLLLDVNNVYVSARNLGYSAEDYLDAFPGDAVIEIH
;
A
#
# COMPACT_ATOMS: atom_id res chain seq x y z
N ASN A 1 3.19 17.01 -4.09
CA ASN A 1 4.26 16.21 -3.53
C ASN A 1 4.78 16.85 -2.23
N TYR A 2 4.60 16.16 -1.10
CA TYR A 2 4.98 16.65 0.25
C TYR A 2 6.38 16.20 0.69
N MET A 3 7.12 15.47 -0.14
CA MET A 3 8.48 14.97 0.14
C MET A 3 9.57 16.03 -0.08
N VAL A 4 9.23 17.30 0.13
CA VAL A 4 10.14 18.45 0.02
C VAL A 4 10.26 19.16 1.36
N ALA A 5 11.30 19.94 1.56
CA ALA A 5 11.58 20.58 2.87
C ALA A 5 10.54 21.64 3.28
N GLY A 6 9.87 22.27 2.32
CA GLY A 6 8.91 23.34 2.61
C GLY A 6 8.16 23.79 1.34
N GLY A 7 7.52 24.94 1.40
CA GLY A 7 6.80 25.55 0.28
C GLY A 7 5.28 25.57 0.46
N PRO A 8 4.52 25.98 -0.59
CA PRO A 8 3.08 26.21 -0.50
C PRO A 8 2.29 24.99 -0.05
N PHE A 9 2.68 23.77 -0.49
CA PHE A 9 2.00 22.53 -0.10
C PHE A 9 2.04 22.31 1.42
N HIS A 10 3.20 22.49 2.04
CA HIS A 10 3.34 22.38 3.49
C HIS A 10 2.54 23.46 4.22
N HIS A 11 2.58 24.71 3.72
CA HIS A 11 1.80 25.80 4.31
C HIS A 11 0.31 25.48 4.38
N TYR A 12 -0.28 24.97 3.30
CA TYR A 12 -1.70 24.62 3.29
C TYR A 12 -1.99 23.36 4.11
N LEU A 13 -1.13 22.35 4.05
CA LEU A 13 -1.33 21.11 4.81
C LEU A 13 -1.25 21.36 6.33
N GLU A 14 -0.37 22.24 6.79
CA GLU A 14 -0.29 22.64 8.20
C GLU A 14 -1.59 23.30 8.67
N ARG A 15 -2.18 24.17 7.84
CA ARG A 15 -3.48 24.80 8.16
C ARG A 15 -4.62 23.78 8.20
N ILE A 16 -4.65 22.84 7.25
CA ILE A 16 -5.63 21.76 7.26
C ILE A 16 -5.45 20.89 8.51
N ARG A 17 -4.20 20.52 8.81
CA ARG A 17 -3.88 19.67 9.97
C ARG A 17 -4.26 20.31 11.31
N ALA A 18 -4.27 21.63 11.40
CA ALA A 18 -4.68 22.34 12.62
C ALA A 18 -6.16 22.09 12.99
N ASP A 19 -7.01 21.90 11.97
CA ASP A 19 -8.45 21.76 12.14
C ASP A 19 -8.96 20.34 11.92
N TYR A 20 -8.19 19.50 11.17
CA TYR A 20 -8.63 18.17 10.74
C TYR A 20 -7.55 17.10 10.95
N PRO A 21 -7.94 15.87 11.28
CA PRO A 21 -7.05 14.71 11.19
C PRO A 21 -6.65 14.48 9.73
N LEU A 22 -5.49 13.83 9.54
CA LEU A 22 -4.99 13.49 8.21
C LEU A 22 -4.85 11.99 8.08
N SER A 23 -5.21 11.46 6.91
CA SER A 23 -4.70 10.21 6.37
C SER A 23 -3.65 10.53 5.32
N ILE A 24 -2.50 9.85 5.34
CA ILE A 24 -1.45 10.00 4.33
C ILE A 24 -1.35 8.72 3.53
N HIS A 25 -1.46 8.88 2.22
CA HIS A 25 -1.42 7.77 1.27
C HIS A 25 -0.19 7.86 0.37
N GLY A 26 0.59 6.79 0.33
CA GLY A 26 1.82 6.67 -0.45
C GLY A 26 1.61 5.89 -1.74
N VAL A 27 2.46 6.19 -2.74
CA VAL A 27 2.44 5.53 -4.06
C VAL A 27 3.84 5.11 -4.52
N GLY A 28 4.85 5.24 -3.67
CA GLY A 28 6.23 5.17 -4.13
C GLY A 28 7.14 4.18 -3.41
N LEU A 29 6.66 3.44 -2.42
CA LEU A 29 7.47 2.46 -1.71
C LEU A 29 7.69 1.17 -2.51
N SER A 30 6.85 0.89 -3.52
CA SER A 30 6.99 -0.31 -4.35
C SER A 30 6.97 -1.60 -3.52
N ILE A 31 6.00 -1.72 -2.60
CA ILE A 31 5.91 -2.82 -1.61
C ILE A 31 5.91 -4.20 -2.29
N GLY A 32 5.28 -4.33 -3.47
CA GLY A 32 5.27 -5.56 -4.28
C GLY A 32 6.53 -5.79 -5.11
N GLY A 33 7.46 -4.83 -5.16
CA GLY A 33 8.66 -4.87 -6.00
C GLY A 33 9.69 -5.91 -5.58
N GLU A 34 10.58 -6.27 -6.51
CA GLU A 34 11.68 -7.21 -6.25
C GLU A 34 12.91 -6.53 -5.62
N ASP A 35 13.10 -5.24 -5.91
CA ASP A 35 14.21 -4.47 -5.37
C ASP A 35 14.01 -4.22 -3.87
N PRO A 36 15.08 -4.04 -3.09
CA PRO A 36 15.00 -3.53 -1.72
C PRO A 36 14.29 -2.18 -1.67
N LEU A 37 13.65 -1.87 -0.53
CA LEU A 37 13.06 -0.55 -0.31
C LEU A 37 14.11 0.57 -0.43
N ASP A 38 13.73 1.70 -1.03
CA ASP A 38 14.55 2.92 -1.04
C ASP A 38 14.55 3.53 0.37
N GLU A 39 15.63 3.27 1.13
CA GLU A 39 15.79 3.78 2.50
C GLU A 39 15.78 5.31 2.55
N ALA A 40 16.28 5.99 1.52
CA ALA A 40 16.24 7.46 1.47
C ALA A 40 14.80 7.98 1.28
N HIS A 41 13.97 7.27 0.51
CA HIS A 41 12.54 7.55 0.40
C HIS A 41 11.84 7.30 1.75
N LEU A 42 12.14 6.19 2.40
CA LEU A 42 11.57 5.81 3.70
C LEU A 42 11.95 6.83 4.80
N ASP A 43 13.17 7.37 4.77
CA ASP A 43 13.61 8.44 5.67
C ASP A 43 12.83 9.74 5.45
N ARG A 44 12.59 10.13 4.20
CA ARG A 44 11.75 11.31 3.87
C ARG A 44 10.31 11.11 4.32
N LEU A 45 9.77 9.90 4.14
CA LEU A 45 8.45 9.54 4.60
C LEU A 45 8.35 9.61 6.13
N ALA A 46 9.32 9.06 6.85
CA ALA A 46 9.38 9.13 8.30
C ALA A 46 9.39 10.59 8.80
N ALA A 47 10.17 11.46 8.15
CA ALA A 47 10.18 12.88 8.49
C ALA A 47 8.83 13.57 8.23
N LEU A 48 8.15 13.20 7.13
CA LEU A 48 6.82 13.72 6.81
C LEU A 48 5.79 13.28 7.86
N LEU A 49 5.78 12.00 8.22
CA LEU A 49 4.86 11.47 9.24
C LEU A 49 5.14 12.05 10.63
N ALA A 50 6.42 12.26 10.98
CA ALA A 50 6.78 12.92 12.22
C ALA A 50 6.31 14.38 12.28
N ARG A 51 6.32 15.10 11.15
CA ARG A 51 5.86 16.49 11.06
C ARG A 51 4.34 16.62 11.24
N TYR A 52 3.57 15.76 10.56
CA TYR A 52 2.11 15.92 10.49
C TYR A 52 1.33 15.03 11.45
N GLN A 53 1.94 13.99 11.99
CA GLN A 53 1.30 13.05 12.91
C GLN A 53 -0.08 12.60 12.41
N PRO A 54 -0.17 12.00 11.20
CA PRO A 54 -1.45 11.57 10.64
C PRO A 54 -2.06 10.43 11.47
N GLU A 55 -3.37 10.23 11.35
CA GLU A 55 -4.05 9.10 11.99
C GLU A 55 -3.67 7.78 11.33
N SER A 56 -3.61 7.76 10.00
CA SER A 56 -3.24 6.58 9.20
C SER A 56 -2.14 6.90 8.18
N PHE A 57 -1.44 5.86 7.80
CA PHE A 57 -0.54 5.83 6.64
C PHE A 57 -0.81 4.55 5.85
N SER A 58 -1.04 4.68 4.57
CA SER A 58 -1.31 3.58 3.65
C SER A 58 -0.37 3.58 2.45
N GLU A 59 -0.21 2.42 1.81
CA GLU A 59 0.58 2.21 0.59
C GLU A 59 -0.02 1.06 -0.21
N HIS A 60 0.16 1.07 -1.53
CA HIS A 60 -0.38 0.06 -2.43
C HIS A 60 0.37 -1.28 -2.37
N LEU A 61 -0.38 -2.37 -2.53
CA LEU A 61 0.17 -3.69 -2.86
C LEU A 61 0.52 -3.73 -4.35
N ALA A 62 1.55 -2.99 -4.73
CA ALA A 62 1.98 -2.84 -6.11
C ALA A 62 3.48 -2.59 -6.16
N TRP A 63 4.07 -2.70 -7.34
CA TRP A 63 5.43 -2.23 -7.59
C TRP A 63 5.45 -1.09 -8.60
N SER A 64 6.30 -0.12 -8.36
CA SER A 64 6.43 1.12 -9.14
C SER A 64 7.89 1.44 -9.48
N SER A 65 8.83 0.58 -9.09
CA SER A 65 10.25 0.76 -9.39
C SER A 65 10.94 -0.58 -9.61
N HIS A 66 11.95 -0.60 -10.48
CA HIS A 66 12.81 -1.76 -10.74
C HIS A 66 14.16 -1.30 -11.30
N GLY A 67 15.28 -1.86 -10.80
CA GLY A 67 16.63 -1.57 -11.27
C GLY A 67 17.00 -0.08 -11.16
N GLY A 68 16.47 0.64 -10.19
CA GLY A 68 16.70 2.08 -10.01
C GLY A 68 15.87 2.99 -10.93
N ALA A 69 15.01 2.43 -11.79
CA ALA A 69 14.04 3.19 -12.59
C ALA A 69 12.68 3.24 -11.89
N PHE A 70 12.07 4.42 -11.88
CA PHE A 70 10.72 4.62 -11.35
C PHE A 70 9.71 4.66 -12.51
N PHE A 71 8.60 3.95 -12.36
CA PHE A 71 7.50 3.91 -13.32
C PHE A 71 6.36 4.81 -12.85
N ASN A 72 5.69 5.47 -13.79
CA ASN A 72 4.48 6.25 -13.47
C ASN A 72 3.23 5.36 -13.49
N ASP A 73 3.34 4.18 -12.86
CA ASP A 73 2.28 3.19 -12.79
C ASP A 73 2.41 2.38 -11.50
N LEU A 74 1.31 1.73 -11.10
CA LEU A 74 1.23 0.80 -9.99
C LEU A 74 1.00 -0.59 -10.58
N LEU A 75 2.06 -1.36 -10.72
CA LEU A 75 2.05 -2.63 -11.43
C LEU A 75 1.69 -3.77 -10.47
N PRO A 76 0.83 -4.72 -10.89
CA PRO A 76 0.48 -5.88 -10.08
C PRO A 76 1.66 -6.85 -9.94
N ALA A 77 1.64 -7.67 -8.90
CA ALA A 77 2.64 -8.70 -8.64
C ALA A 77 2.00 -10.10 -8.63
N PRO A 78 2.76 -11.17 -8.92
CA PRO A 78 2.24 -12.53 -8.82
C PRO A 78 2.01 -12.92 -7.34
N PHE A 79 0.91 -13.61 -7.06
CA PHE A 79 0.53 -14.03 -5.71
C PHE A 79 1.01 -15.45 -5.44
N HIS A 80 2.27 -15.58 -5.02
CA HIS A 80 2.90 -16.84 -4.61
C HIS A 80 3.76 -16.67 -3.35
N ALA A 81 4.24 -17.76 -2.79
CA ALA A 81 4.99 -17.77 -1.53
C ALA A 81 6.24 -16.86 -1.54
N GLY A 82 6.92 -16.73 -2.68
CA GLY A 82 8.11 -15.87 -2.81
C GLY A 82 7.77 -14.39 -2.70
N THR A 83 6.74 -13.95 -3.42
CA THR A 83 6.22 -12.58 -3.33
C THR A 83 5.67 -12.29 -1.94
N LEU A 84 4.94 -13.24 -1.34
CA LEU A 84 4.40 -13.11 0.01
C LEU A 84 5.52 -12.86 1.04
N ALA A 85 6.59 -13.64 1.01
CA ALA A 85 7.72 -13.47 1.93
C ALA A 85 8.37 -12.09 1.77
N ARG A 86 8.55 -11.63 0.53
CA ARG A 86 9.13 -10.32 0.22
C ARG A 86 8.24 -9.16 0.66
N VAL A 87 6.95 -9.21 0.33
CA VAL A 87 5.97 -8.19 0.74
C VAL A 87 5.90 -8.08 2.26
N CYS A 88 5.87 -9.21 2.98
CA CYS A 88 5.90 -9.21 4.45
C CYS A 88 7.17 -8.54 4.98
N ALA A 89 8.35 -8.88 4.45
CA ALA A 89 9.60 -8.27 4.87
C ALA A 89 9.63 -6.74 4.61
N HIS A 90 9.09 -6.30 3.47
CA HIS A 90 8.98 -4.87 3.16
C HIS A 90 8.05 -4.15 4.15
N ILE A 91 6.88 -4.70 4.43
CA ILE A 91 5.91 -4.12 5.38
C ILE A 91 6.50 -4.07 6.78
N GLU A 92 7.14 -5.13 7.25
CA GLU A 92 7.82 -5.16 8.55
C GLU A 92 8.88 -4.06 8.64
N ARG A 93 9.70 -3.91 7.60
CA ARG A 93 10.72 -2.85 7.53
C ARG A 93 10.10 -1.46 7.56
N VAL A 94 9.01 -1.23 6.82
CA VAL A 94 8.27 0.05 6.84
C VAL A 94 7.73 0.33 8.24
N GLN A 95 7.04 -0.62 8.85
CA GLN A 95 6.45 -0.47 10.18
C GLN A 95 7.53 -0.23 11.25
N GLU A 96 8.65 -0.95 11.20
CA GLU A 96 9.82 -0.74 12.07
C GLU A 96 10.36 0.70 11.93
N ARG A 97 10.61 1.15 10.68
CA ARG A 97 11.19 2.48 10.43
C ARG A 97 10.27 3.61 10.82
N LEU A 98 8.96 3.44 10.59
CA LEU A 98 7.95 4.46 10.88
C LEU A 98 7.46 4.41 12.34
N GLY A 99 7.74 3.33 13.07
CA GLY A 99 7.29 3.12 14.44
C GLY A 99 5.76 3.05 14.57
N ARG A 100 5.08 2.62 13.51
CA ARG A 100 3.61 2.57 13.46
C ARG A 100 3.09 1.50 12.50
N ARG A 101 1.88 1.06 12.74
CA ARG A 101 1.12 0.20 11.83
C ARG A 101 0.85 0.95 10.53
N MET A 102 1.09 0.32 9.37
CA MET A 102 0.66 0.81 8.07
C MET A 102 -0.60 0.11 7.60
N LEU A 103 -1.29 0.69 6.62
CA LEU A 103 -2.38 0.06 5.90
C LEU A 103 -1.89 -0.35 4.52
N LEU A 104 -2.25 -1.56 4.10
CA LEU A 104 -2.00 -2.05 2.75
C LEU A 104 -3.27 -1.93 1.93
N GLU A 105 -3.17 -1.36 0.74
CA GLU A 105 -4.29 -1.19 -0.18
C GLU A 105 -4.30 -2.28 -1.24
N ASN A 106 -5.50 -2.82 -1.55
CA ASN A 106 -5.69 -3.74 -2.66
C ASN A 106 -5.52 -3.02 -4.01
N PRO A 107 -4.74 -3.59 -4.97
CA PRO A 107 -4.45 -2.94 -6.23
C PRO A 107 -5.63 -2.99 -7.23
N ALA A 108 -5.62 -2.11 -8.22
CA ALA A 108 -6.40 -2.29 -9.44
C ALA A 108 -5.63 -3.23 -10.38
N THR A 109 -6.10 -4.46 -10.53
CA THR A 109 -5.42 -5.52 -11.28
C THR A 109 -5.99 -5.64 -12.69
N TYR A 110 -5.12 -5.77 -13.69
CA TYR A 110 -5.48 -5.89 -15.12
C TYR A 110 -4.73 -7.01 -15.84
N VAL A 111 -3.87 -7.73 -15.14
CA VAL A 111 -3.18 -8.94 -15.62
C VAL A 111 -3.19 -10.02 -14.54
N GLU A 112 -3.25 -11.25 -14.95
CA GLU A 112 -3.03 -12.44 -14.12
C GLU A 112 -1.67 -13.03 -14.44
N PHE A 113 -1.00 -13.56 -13.42
CA PHE A 113 0.28 -14.23 -13.58
C PHE A 113 0.08 -15.73 -13.48
N GLU A 114 0.59 -16.49 -14.45
CA GLU A 114 0.47 -17.95 -14.51
C GLU A 114 1.10 -18.66 -13.30
N ASP A 115 2.08 -18.04 -12.67
CA ASP A 115 2.77 -18.55 -11.48
C ASP A 115 2.12 -18.15 -10.15
N SER A 116 0.99 -17.42 -10.18
CA SER A 116 0.18 -17.18 -8.98
C SER A 116 -0.41 -18.49 -8.47
N THR A 117 -0.22 -18.77 -7.19
CA THR A 117 -0.65 -20.02 -6.53
C THR A 117 -1.74 -19.79 -5.48
N MET A 118 -2.16 -18.56 -5.28
CA MET A 118 -3.24 -18.17 -4.36
C MET A 118 -4.03 -16.99 -4.92
N THR A 119 -5.23 -16.78 -4.40
CA THR A 119 -6.04 -15.60 -4.75
C THR A 119 -5.46 -14.34 -4.12
N GLU A 120 -5.82 -13.16 -4.62
CA GLU A 120 -5.44 -11.88 -4.02
C GLU A 120 -5.96 -11.74 -2.58
N ALA A 121 -7.20 -12.15 -2.32
CA ALA A 121 -7.79 -12.10 -0.98
C ALA A 121 -7.03 -12.99 0.02
N ASP A 122 -6.69 -14.23 -0.37
CA ASP A 122 -5.88 -15.13 0.46
C ASP A 122 -4.48 -14.56 0.70
N PHE A 123 -3.86 -13.98 -0.35
CA PHE A 123 -2.54 -13.36 -0.23
C PHE A 123 -2.57 -12.19 0.77
N ILE A 124 -3.56 -11.30 0.67
CA ILE A 124 -3.73 -10.17 1.58
C ILE A 124 -4.00 -10.66 3.01
N ALA A 125 -4.84 -11.68 3.19
CA ALA A 125 -5.10 -12.28 4.50
C ALA A 125 -3.83 -12.82 5.15
N GLU A 126 -2.99 -13.53 4.38
CA GLU A 126 -1.69 -14.03 4.85
C GLU A 126 -0.72 -12.89 5.21
N VAL A 127 -0.68 -11.81 4.41
CA VAL A 127 0.14 -10.62 4.72
C VAL A 127 -0.29 -10.02 6.05
N VAL A 128 -1.59 -9.80 6.26
CA VAL A 128 -2.12 -9.27 7.53
C VAL A 128 -1.77 -10.18 8.71
N ALA A 129 -1.98 -11.50 8.57
CA ALA A 129 -1.68 -12.46 9.62
C ALA A 129 -0.20 -12.45 10.05
N ARG A 130 0.72 -12.26 9.10
CA ARG A 130 2.17 -12.29 9.37
C ARG A 130 2.72 -10.97 9.88
N THR A 131 2.25 -9.84 9.34
CA THR A 131 2.85 -8.52 9.61
C THR A 131 2.08 -7.68 10.61
N GLY A 132 0.82 -8.03 10.86
CA GLY A 132 -0.09 -7.24 11.68
C GLY A 132 -0.47 -5.88 11.05
N CYS A 133 -0.21 -5.65 9.76
CA CYS A 133 -0.64 -4.44 9.08
C CYS A 133 -2.17 -4.34 9.06
N GLY A 134 -2.70 -3.13 8.89
CA GLY A 134 -4.12 -2.92 8.59
C GLY A 134 -4.35 -2.92 7.09
N LEU A 135 -5.60 -2.72 6.71
CA LEU A 135 -6.00 -2.62 5.31
C LEU A 135 -6.69 -1.29 5.02
N LEU A 136 -6.41 -0.76 3.85
CA LEU A 136 -7.23 0.20 3.14
C LEU A 136 -7.93 -0.59 2.03
N LEU A 137 -9.27 -0.65 2.08
CA LEU A 137 -10.06 -1.27 1.03
C LEU A 137 -10.49 -0.22 0.01
N ASP A 138 -9.92 -0.30 -1.20
CA ASP A 138 -10.40 0.48 -2.33
C ASP A 138 -11.47 -0.32 -3.10
N VAL A 139 -12.72 0.11 -2.97
CA VAL A 139 -13.90 -0.54 -3.59
C VAL A 139 -13.90 -0.36 -5.11
N ASN A 140 -13.37 0.78 -5.59
CA ASN A 140 -13.25 1.01 -7.03
C ASN A 140 -12.20 0.08 -7.65
N ASN A 141 -11.08 -0.17 -6.96
CA ASN A 141 -10.07 -1.13 -7.39
C ASN A 141 -10.64 -2.56 -7.47
N VAL A 142 -11.48 -2.96 -6.51
CA VAL A 142 -12.21 -4.24 -6.58
C VAL A 142 -13.09 -4.30 -7.82
N TYR A 143 -13.90 -3.26 -8.06
CA TYR A 143 -14.78 -3.20 -9.22
C TYR A 143 -14.01 -3.25 -10.54
N VAL A 144 -12.94 -2.45 -10.66
CA VAL A 144 -12.11 -2.40 -11.87
C VAL A 144 -11.44 -3.74 -12.13
N SER A 145 -10.86 -4.37 -11.10
CA SER A 145 -10.22 -5.68 -11.21
C SER A 145 -11.21 -6.77 -11.61
N ALA A 146 -12.40 -6.79 -10.98
CA ALA A 146 -13.47 -7.72 -11.32
C ALA A 146 -13.93 -7.58 -12.80
N ARG A 147 -14.00 -6.36 -13.30
CA ARG A 147 -14.33 -6.10 -14.72
C ARG A 147 -13.21 -6.52 -15.67
N ASN A 148 -11.96 -6.35 -15.29
CA ASN A 148 -10.81 -6.71 -16.13
C ASN A 148 -10.61 -8.24 -16.21
N LEU A 149 -10.77 -8.93 -15.07
CA LEU A 149 -10.42 -10.34 -14.90
C LEU A 149 -11.64 -11.29 -14.94
N GLY A 150 -12.86 -10.74 -14.88
CA GLY A 150 -14.10 -11.51 -15.07
C GLY A 150 -14.57 -12.27 -13.83
N TYR A 151 -14.16 -11.88 -12.62
CA TYR A 151 -14.67 -12.46 -11.38
C TYR A 151 -15.81 -11.62 -10.76
N SER A 152 -16.48 -12.14 -9.74
CA SER A 152 -17.51 -11.43 -8.98
C SER A 152 -16.88 -10.50 -7.93
N ALA A 153 -17.21 -9.21 -7.98
CA ALA A 153 -16.76 -8.25 -6.97
C ALA A 153 -17.34 -8.57 -5.57
N GLU A 154 -18.57 -9.08 -5.53
CA GLU A 154 -19.23 -9.50 -4.29
C GLU A 154 -18.50 -10.69 -3.66
N ASP A 155 -18.18 -11.73 -4.44
CA ASP A 155 -17.43 -12.89 -3.92
C ASP A 155 -16.04 -12.51 -3.44
N TYR A 156 -15.39 -11.53 -4.10
CA TYR A 156 -14.10 -11.00 -3.63
C TYR A 156 -14.26 -10.30 -2.29
N LEU A 157 -15.27 -9.43 -2.12
CA LEU A 157 -15.52 -8.73 -0.87
C LEU A 157 -15.88 -9.67 0.28
N ASP A 158 -16.63 -10.75 -0.01
CA ASP A 158 -16.97 -11.77 0.98
C ASP A 158 -15.72 -12.56 1.45
N ALA A 159 -14.73 -12.73 0.56
CA ALA A 159 -13.46 -13.39 0.88
C ALA A 159 -12.41 -12.44 1.51
N PHE A 160 -12.59 -11.12 1.36
CA PHE A 160 -11.61 -10.13 1.83
C PHE A 160 -11.54 -10.10 3.36
N PRO A 161 -10.35 -9.94 3.98
CA PRO A 161 -10.20 -9.93 5.44
C PRO A 161 -10.73 -8.64 6.08
N GLY A 162 -12.06 -8.49 6.09
CA GLY A 162 -12.79 -7.29 6.50
C GLY A 162 -12.47 -6.80 7.91
N ASP A 163 -12.16 -7.71 8.85
CA ASP A 163 -11.80 -7.35 10.24
C ASP A 163 -10.50 -6.53 10.33
N ALA A 164 -9.66 -6.56 9.29
CA ALA A 164 -8.42 -5.80 9.23
C ALA A 164 -8.58 -4.42 8.55
N VAL A 165 -9.74 -4.15 7.96
CA VAL A 165 -10.03 -2.88 7.26
C VAL A 165 -10.17 -1.74 8.27
N ILE A 166 -9.39 -0.68 8.05
CA ILE A 166 -9.38 0.53 8.88
C ILE A 166 -9.83 1.74 8.08
N GLU A 167 -9.61 1.75 6.77
CA GLU A 167 -9.93 2.84 5.85
C GLU A 167 -10.56 2.28 4.58
N ILE A 168 -11.46 3.03 3.96
CA ILE A 168 -12.14 2.66 2.70
C ILE A 168 -12.01 3.83 1.72
N HIS A 169 -11.61 3.52 0.49
CA HIS A 169 -11.61 4.42 -0.66
C HIS A 169 -12.65 4.05 -1.69
#